data_5d21c2dbc01abf710ce21d4aaab53151
#
_entry.id   5d21c2dbc01abf710ce21d4aaab53151
#
_cell.length_a   1.000
_cell.length_b   1.000
_cell.length_c   1.000
_cell.angle_alpha   90.00
_cell.angle_beta   90.00
_cell.angle_gamma   90.00
#
_symmetry.space_group_name_H-M   'P 1'
#
loop_
_entity.id
_entity.type
_entity.pdbx_description
1 polymer ?
#
loop_
_entity_poly.entity_id
_entity_poly.type
_entity_poly.pdbx_seq_one_letter_code
_entity_poly.pdbx_strand_id
1 'polypeptide(L)'
;MPIIKKIIDKLIKKNISISVAESCTGGLIANTITKYSGVSKIFSYGIITYSNKAKSKYLSVSKTNLSKFGAVSKEVAEDMINGLYENERTKICISTTGIAGPNGGTKFKPVGLVMSLIHI
;
A
#
# COMPACT_ATOMS: atom_id res chain seq x y z
N MET A 1 21.93 -1.77 -13.30
CA MET A 1 20.51 -1.37 -13.40
C MET A 1 19.81 -1.62 -12.09
N PRO A 2 19.12 -0.62 -11.54
CA PRO A 2 18.39 -0.80 -10.29
C PRO A 2 17.33 -1.90 -10.41
N ILE A 3 17.12 -2.65 -9.33
CA ILE A 3 16.16 -3.76 -9.33
C ILE A 3 14.74 -3.30 -9.64
N ILE A 4 14.36 -2.11 -9.15
CA ILE A 4 13.03 -1.56 -9.39
C ILE A 4 12.78 -1.33 -10.88
N LYS A 5 13.79 -0.84 -11.62
CA LYS A 5 13.67 -0.66 -13.06
C LYS A 5 13.45 -2.00 -13.78
N LYS A 6 14.17 -3.03 -13.38
CA LYS A 6 13.98 -4.38 -13.94
C LYS A 6 12.57 -4.89 -13.72
N ILE A 7 12.02 -4.67 -12.53
CA ILE A 7 10.66 -5.08 -12.20
C ILE A 7 9.64 -4.31 -13.05
N ILE A 8 9.77 -2.99 -13.13
CA ILE A 8 8.86 -2.16 -13.91
C ILE A 8 8.90 -2.53 -15.39
N ASP A 9 10.08 -2.69 -15.97
CA ASP A 9 10.23 -3.09 -17.37
C ASP A 9 9.55 -4.44 -17.64
N LYS A 10 9.67 -5.37 -16.70
CA LYS A 10 9.03 -6.69 -16.81
C LYS A 10 7.52 -6.61 -16.73
N LEU A 11 7.00 -5.79 -15.82
CA LEU A 11 5.55 -5.56 -15.68
C LEU A 11 4.97 -4.93 -16.94
N ILE A 12 5.66 -3.94 -17.51
CA ILE A 12 5.24 -3.29 -18.76
C ILE A 12 5.23 -4.31 -19.89
N LYS A 13 6.32 -5.07 -20.05
CA LYS A 13 6.44 -6.08 -21.11
C LYS A 13 5.33 -7.13 -21.04
N LYS A 14 4.97 -7.55 -19.83
CA LYS A 14 3.92 -8.56 -19.60
C LYS A 14 2.52 -7.96 -19.46
N ASN A 15 2.39 -6.65 -19.50
CA ASN A 15 1.13 -5.94 -19.31
C ASN A 15 0.44 -6.32 -18.00
N ILE A 16 1.21 -6.34 -16.91
CA ILE A 16 0.71 -6.67 -15.57
C ILE A 16 0.43 -5.38 -14.82
N SER A 17 -0.84 -5.14 -14.50
CA SER A 17 -1.30 -3.95 -13.80
C SER A 17 -0.95 -3.98 -12.32
N ILE A 18 -0.65 -2.81 -11.74
CA ILE A 18 -0.29 -2.64 -10.34
C ILE A 18 -1.00 -1.44 -9.73
N SER A 19 -1.45 -1.57 -8.50
CA SER A 19 -2.00 -0.48 -7.70
C SER A 19 -1.44 -0.53 -6.29
N VAL A 20 -1.48 0.61 -5.59
CA VAL A 20 -0.92 0.73 -4.25
C VAL A 20 -1.89 1.44 -3.31
N ALA A 21 -1.92 0.99 -2.06
CA ALA A 21 -2.60 1.65 -0.96
C ALA A 21 -1.56 1.96 0.11
N GLU A 22 -1.26 3.23 0.29
CA GLU A 22 -0.20 3.66 1.20
C GLU A 22 -0.76 4.36 2.42
N SER A 23 -0.12 4.16 3.56
CA SER A 23 -0.37 4.92 4.78
C SER A 23 0.92 5.62 5.20
N CYS A 24 1.75 4.99 6.01
CA CYS A 24 2.96 5.63 6.54
C CYS A 24 3.96 6.08 5.48
N THR A 25 3.98 5.46 4.33
CA THR A 25 4.88 5.80 3.23
C THR A 25 4.46 7.06 2.45
N GLY A 26 3.22 7.52 2.65
CA GLY A 26 2.76 8.83 2.18
C GLY A 26 2.84 9.08 0.68
N GLY A 27 2.84 8.04 -0.15
CA GLY A 27 2.94 8.15 -1.60
C GLY A 27 4.33 7.81 -2.16
N LEU A 28 5.27 7.41 -1.32
CA LEU A 28 6.63 7.11 -1.76
C LEU A 28 6.68 5.94 -2.76
N ILE A 29 5.86 4.92 -2.56
CA ILE A 29 5.82 3.77 -3.48
C ILE A 29 5.30 4.22 -4.83
N ALA A 30 4.18 4.92 -4.86
CA ALA A 30 3.61 5.45 -6.10
C ALA A 30 4.61 6.37 -6.81
N ASN A 31 5.26 7.26 -6.08
CA ASN A 31 6.26 8.16 -6.64
C ASN A 31 7.45 7.39 -7.21
N THR A 32 7.91 6.36 -6.53
CA THR A 32 9.02 5.52 -7.01
C THR A 32 8.66 4.80 -8.31
N ILE A 33 7.44 4.26 -8.40
CA ILE A 33 6.96 3.58 -9.60
C ILE A 33 6.85 4.57 -10.76
N THR A 34 6.28 5.73 -10.53
CA THR A 34 5.99 6.71 -11.60
C THR A 34 7.21 7.43 -12.15
N LYS A 35 8.39 7.23 -11.57
CA LYS A 35 9.64 7.76 -12.12
C LYS A 35 10.05 7.11 -13.44
N TYR A 36 9.51 5.95 -13.76
CA TYR A 36 9.96 5.17 -14.91
C TYR A 36 9.07 5.41 -16.12
N SER A 37 9.73 5.51 -17.30
CA SER A 37 9.04 5.73 -18.56
C SER A 37 8.14 4.54 -18.92
N GLY A 38 6.95 4.82 -19.44
CA GLY A 38 6.01 3.80 -19.90
C GLY A 38 5.14 3.20 -18.81
N VAL A 39 5.32 3.61 -17.57
CA VAL A 39 4.62 3.04 -16.41
C VAL A 39 3.11 3.30 -16.45
N SER A 40 2.64 4.32 -17.16
CA SER A 40 1.21 4.60 -17.29
C SER A 40 0.42 3.43 -17.91
N LYS A 41 1.11 2.53 -18.62
CA LYS A 41 0.48 1.33 -19.19
C LYS A 41 0.05 0.33 -18.12
N ILE A 42 0.66 0.37 -16.94
CA ILE A 42 0.45 -0.63 -15.89
C ILE A 42 0.01 -0.03 -14.56
N PHE A 43 0.22 1.26 -14.35
CA PHE A 43 -0.11 1.93 -13.08
C PHE A 43 -1.07 3.06 -13.33
N SER A 44 -2.34 2.85 -12.97
CA SER A 44 -3.39 3.85 -13.12
C SER A 44 -3.95 4.33 -11.80
N TYR A 45 -3.67 3.63 -10.69
CA TYR A 45 -4.33 3.90 -9.43
C TYR A 45 -3.42 3.69 -8.23
N GLY A 46 -3.39 4.68 -7.37
CA GLY A 46 -2.80 4.60 -6.05
C GLY A 46 -3.58 5.50 -5.11
N ILE A 47 -3.66 5.12 -3.84
CA ILE A 47 -4.38 5.90 -2.84
C ILE A 47 -3.58 5.99 -1.55
N ILE A 48 -3.63 7.15 -0.92
CA ILE A 48 -3.01 7.38 0.38
C ILE A 48 -4.13 7.50 1.41
N THR A 49 -4.22 6.52 2.31
CA THR A 49 -5.18 6.50 3.41
C THR A 49 -4.43 6.61 4.73
N TYR A 50 -4.00 7.81 5.05
CA TYR A 50 -3.12 8.05 6.18
C TYR A 50 -3.81 7.90 7.53
N SER A 51 -5.08 8.27 7.62
CA SER A 51 -5.89 8.18 8.85
C SER A 51 -6.72 6.90 8.88
N ASN A 52 -7.15 6.50 10.07
CA ASN A 52 -8.08 5.38 10.23
C ASN A 52 -9.42 5.68 9.56
N LYS A 53 -9.87 6.93 9.63
CA LYS A 53 -11.10 7.36 8.96
C LYS A 53 -10.99 7.16 7.44
N ALA A 54 -9.87 7.56 6.83
CA ALA A 54 -9.65 7.38 5.40
C ALA A 54 -9.56 5.91 5.03
N LYS A 55 -8.90 5.08 5.85
CA LYS A 55 -8.83 3.64 5.64
C LYS A 55 -10.22 3.01 5.58
N SER A 56 -11.09 3.35 6.52
CA SER A 56 -12.46 2.84 6.55
C SER A 56 -13.30 3.39 5.40
N LYS A 57 -13.21 4.68 5.13
CA LYS A 57 -14.04 5.35 4.12
C LYS A 57 -13.70 4.90 2.69
N TYR A 58 -12.42 4.87 2.34
CA TYR A 58 -11.99 4.67 0.96
C TYR A 58 -11.56 3.25 0.63
N LEU A 59 -11.17 2.46 1.63
CA LEU A 59 -10.74 1.09 1.45
C LEU A 59 -11.60 0.08 2.21
N SER A 60 -12.67 0.53 2.83
CA SER A 60 -13.58 -0.32 3.61
C SER A 60 -12.87 -1.13 4.69
N VAL A 61 -11.79 -0.59 5.25
CA VAL A 61 -11.07 -1.24 6.34
C VAL A 61 -12.02 -1.37 7.55
N SER A 62 -12.09 -2.57 8.11
CA SER A 62 -12.96 -2.90 9.22
C SER A 62 -12.64 -2.03 10.44
N LYS A 63 -13.65 -1.34 10.95
CA LYS A 63 -13.52 -0.57 12.20
C LYS A 63 -13.20 -1.48 13.37
N THR A 64 -13.72 -2.71 13.36
CA THR A 64 -13.40 -3.73 14.35
C THR A 64 -11.92 -4.11 14.29
N ASN A 65 -11.36 -4.33 13.10
CA ASN A 65 -9.94 -4.63 12.95
C ASN A 65 -9.06 -3.47 13.38
N LEU A 66 -9.45 -2.23 13.05
CA LEU A 66 -8.73 -1.05 13.51
C LEU A 66 -8.71 -0.94 15.03
N SER A 67 -9.84 -1.20 15.67
CA SER A 67 -9.97 -1.15 17.13
C SER A 67 -9.23 -2.30 17.81
N LYS A 68 -9.36 -3.53 17.28
CA LYS A 68 -8.83 -4.74 17.91
C LYS A 68 -7.32 -4.91 17.68
N PHE A 69 -6.86 -4.68 16.47
CA PHE A 69 -5.46 -4.94 16.08
C PHE A 69 -4.64 -3.67 15.87
N GLY A 70 -5.30 -2.52 15.74
CA GLY A 70 -4.65 -1.26 15.41
C GLY A 70 -4.35 -1.14 13.92
N ALA A 71 -4.06 0.09 13.50
CA ALA A 71 -3.79 0.38 12.09
C ALA A 71 -2.57 -0.38 11.56
N VAL A 72 -1.56 -0.58 12.40
CA VAL A 72 -0.32 -1.27 12.03
C VAL A 72 -0.46 -2.74 12.40
N SER A 73 -1.08 -3.49 11.51
CA SER A 73 -1.35 -4.92 11.71
C SER A 73 -1.50 -5.62 10.37
N LYS A 74 -1.32 -6.93 10.39
CA LYS A 74 -1.56 -7.79 9.23
C LYS A 74 -3.03 -7.68 8.77
N GLU A 75 -3.95 -7.67 9.73
CA GLU A 75 -5.39 -7.63 9.47
C GLU A 75 -5.78 -6.35 8.72
N VAL A 76 -5.25 -5.21 9.14
CA VAL A 76 -5.51 -3.93 8.48
C VAL A 76 -4.81 -3.88 7.12
N ALA A 77 -3.59 -4.38 7.00
CA ALA A 77 -2.90 -4.47 5.71
C ALA A 77 -3.69 -5.30 4.71
N GLU A 78 -4.27 -6.43 5.15
CA GLU A 78 -5.13 -7.28 4.30
C GLU A 78 -6.40 -6.55 3.90
N ASP A 79 -7.08 -5.88 4.84
CA ASP A 79 -8.27 -5.09 4.55
C ASP A 79 -7.98 -3.99 3.53
N MET A 80 -6.83 -3.33 3.64
CA MET A 80 -6.40 -2.30 2.69
C MET A 80 -6.27 -2.88 1.27
N ILE A 81 -5.67 -4.06 1.14
CA ILE A 81 -5.54 -4.74 -0.16
C ILE A 81 -6.90 -5.13 -0.72
N ASN A 82 -7.78 -5.67 0.11
CA ASN A 82 -9.12 -6.05 -0.34
C ASN A 82 -9.90 -4.84 -0.85
N GLY A 83 -9.86 -3.73 -0.13
CA GLY A 83 -10.49 -2.48 -0.55
C GLY A 83 -9.88 -1.90 -1.81
N LEU A 84 -8.55 -1.94 -1.91
CA LEU A 84 -7.84 -1.50 -3.10
C LEU A 84 -8.26 -2.31 -4.33
N TYR A 85 -8.32 -3.63 -4.20
CA TYR A 85 -8.73 -4.54 -5.27
C TYR A 85 -10.17 -4.29 -5.70
N GLU A 86 -11.08 -4.01 -4.76
CA GLU A 86 -12.46 -3.69 -5.10
C GLU A 86 -12.59 -2.35 -5.83
N ASN A 87 -11.74 -1.38 -5.50
CA ASN A 87 -11.74 -0.08 -6.18
C ASN A 87 -11.14 -0.16 -7.58
N GLU A 88 -10.06 -0.91 -7.74
CA GLU A 88 -9.35 -1.05 -9.01
C GLU A 88 -8.79 -2.47 -9.08
N ARG A 89 -9.30 -3.28 -9.99
CA ARG A 89 -8.97 -4.71 -10.08
C ARG A 89 -7.67 -4.94 -10.83
N THR A 90 -6.57 -4.48 -10.24
CA THR A 90 -5.23 -4.72 -10.79
C THR A 90 -4.72 -6.10 -10.41
N LYS A 91 -3.78 -6.61 -11.20
CA LYS A 91 -3.20 -7.94 -10.94
C LYS A 91 -2.29 -7.97 -9.73
N ILE A 92 -1.62 -6.84 -9.46
CA ILE A 92 -0.77 -6.70 -8.27
C ILE A 92 -1.31 -5.56 -7.42
N CYS A 93 -1.55 -5.83 -6.15
CA CYS A 93 -1.96 -4.85 -5.16
C CYS A 93 -0.93 -4.82 -4.04
N ILE A 94 -0.47 -3.63 -3.66
CA ILE A 94 0.48 -3.45 -2.57
C ILE A 94 -0.15 -2.54 -1.52
N SER A 95 -0.07 -2.94 -0.25
CA SER A 95 -0.45 -2.07 0.87
C SER A 95 0.70 -1.85 1.82
N THR A 96 0.75 -0.68 2.45
CA THR A 96 1.68 -0.36 3.53
C THR A 96 0.94 0.32 4.67
N THR A 97 1.28 -0.06 5.89
CA THR A 97 0.83 0.62 7.10
C THR A 97 1.94 0.51 8.14
N GLY A 98 2.18 1.56 8.91
CA GLY A 98 3.32 1.55 9.81
C GLY A 98 3.34 2.75 10.74
N ILE A 99 4.37 2.78 11.57
CA ILE A 99 4.63 3.84 12.54
C ILE A 99 5.86 4.61 12.09
N ALA A 100 5.63 5.73 11.41
CA ALA A 100 6.71 6.57 10.88
C ALA A 100 7.48 7.29 12.00
N GLY A 101 6.83 7.56 13.13
CA GLY A 101 7.41 8.33 14.22
C GLY A 101 7.33 9.84 13.97
N PRO A 102 7.96 10.65 14.86
CA PRO A 102 8.70 10.25 16.06
C PRO A 102 7.82 9.70 17.19
N ASN A 103 6.50 9.91 17.12
CA ASN A 103 5.54 9.49 18.14
C ASN A 103 4.80 8.21 17.73
N GLY A 104 4.04 7.63 18.67
CA GLY A 104 3.12 6.52 18.41
C GLY A 104 3.69 5.14 18.58
N GLY A 105 5.00 5.02 18.83
CA GLY A 105 5.62 3.71 19.05
C GLY A 105 5.29 3.12 20.41
N THR A 106 5.21 1.79 20.45
CA THR A 106 5.05 1.01 21.68
C THR A 106 6.12 -0.07 21.75
N LYS A 107 6.18 -0.83 22.86
CA LYS A 107 7.12 -1.94 23.00
C LYS A 107 6.94 -3.00 21.91
N PHE A 108 5.69 -3.35 21.60
CA PHE A 108 5.36 -4.38 20.61
C PHE A 108 5.24 -3.83 19.20
N LYS A 109 4.99 -2.54 19.05
CA LYS A 109 4.90 -1.84 17.76
C LYS A 109 5.78 -0.59 17.81
N PRO A 110 7.10 -0.74 17.71
CA PRO A 110 8.02 0.40 17.81
C PRO A 110 7.95 1.33 16.61
N VAL A 111 8.41 2.55 16.80
CA VAL A 111 8.63 3.47 15.68
C VAL A 111 9.53 2.79 14.63
N GLY A 112 9.16 2.90 13.37
CA GLY A 112 9.85 2.23 12.28
C GLY A 112 9.26 0.87 11.90
N LEU A 113 8.29 0.35 12.67
CA LEU A 113 7.59 -0.87 12.27
C LEU A 113 6.68 -0.56 11.08
N VAL A 114 6.88 -1.29 9.99
CA VAL A 114 6.07 -1.18 8.78
C VAL A 114 5.57 -2.57 8.39
N MET A 115 4.27 -2.68 8.19
CA MET A 115 3.64 -3.86 7.62
C MET A 115 3.38 -3.59 6.14
N SER A 116 3.83 -4.50 5.29
CA SER A 116 3.58 -4.43 3.86
C SER A 116 3.03 -5.75 3.37
N LEU A 117 2.01 -5.69 2.55
CA LEU A 117 1.39 -6.86 1.96
C LEU A 117 1.32 -6.70 0.45
N ILE A 118 1.59 -7.80 -0.26
CA ILE A 118 1.50 -7.84 -1.72
C ILE A 118 0.58 -8.99 -2.09
N HIS A 119 -0.47 -8.67 -2.85
CA HIS A 119 -1.36 -9.65 -3.43
C HIS A 119 -1.11 -9.72 -4.93
N ILE A 120 -0.97 -10.94 -5.45
CA ILE A 120 -0.71 -11.19 -6.86
C ILE A 120 -1.83 -12.02 -7.45
#